data_11f2a8bb55dde4180f9145086fb47db9
#
_entry.id   11f2a8bb55dde4180f9145086fb47db9
#
_cell.length_a   1.000
_cell.length_b   1.000
_cell.length_c   1.000
_cell.angle_alpha   90.00
_cell.angle_beta   90.00
_cell.angle_gamma   90.00
#
_symmetry.space_group_name_H-M   'P 1'
#
loop_
_entity.id
_entity.type
_entity.pdbx_description
1 polymer ?
#
loop_
_entity_poly.entity_id
_entity_poly.type
_entity_poly.pdbx_seq_one_letter_code
_entity_poly.pdbx_strand_id
1 'polypeptide(L)'
;MKMFDVATGGAIIDFKIQPTLKHRVESVAYSPDGKYVLSGSIDGIIDLWDISLGKSIRTVEIGRPVRALSFSSDGKYVLSGGSDNIVRLWNAKNLTQIKKFVGHEGIWSVAFSPDGKYVLSGGIDGKIKIWDLAAGTEWKILAGHTGVSSAELGISAKFSPRGKQVISAGDASTRIWDVSTGEEVASMIAFEDGEWIVTTANGYYNSSPKGDQYLSVKVSGKDYTIEQLRESFYRPALVQVALSGGSLKELKKVADVKPPPVVTIVDTPNSIDKSDASINLKITDAGGGIGDIRLYLNGSAVLLDSSRGVKIVAANQSEIQKTYKLKLSSGVNLIRAIAFNADNTMQSTDAIYEITASFKSIGRPSLYALVIGINEYKNPKLQLNYAVADATLFADTLKKGASALFDKVEVKKLSSKEETTRENILKELKAMQSLNPDDLFVLYMASHGTVDDGEYFLISSNVGSTRTEKLKTDAIGQSVFKELVGNIPATKKLIIIDTCNAGALGEAIQVAMLTRGMSEDTAMKILSRAVGSTILSASTSMQEALEGYQGHGLFTYVLAEGLKGKADKGNTGYVKTTELADYVDNEVPTLAEKIFKKAQYPTISISGQAFPIGKVR
;
A
#
# COMPACT_ATOMS: atom_id res chain seq x y z
N MET A 1 7.25 -43.91 6.79
CA MET A 1 7.06 -42.75 5.84
C MET A 1 5.96 -43.18 4.88
N LYS A 2 5.01 -42.28 4.53
CA LYS A 2 3.89 -42.60 3.65
C LYS A 2 3.86 -41.64 2.45
N MET A 3 3.46 -42.19 1.29
CA MET A 3 3.16 -41.39 0.10
C MET A 3 1.66 -41.40 -0.14
N PHE A 4 1.11 -40.24 -0.46
CA PHE A 4 -0.31 -40.02 -0.69
C PHE A 4 -0.55 -39.49 -2.10
N ASP A 5 -1.66 -39.90 -2.70
CA ASP A 5 -2.17 -39.33 -3.94
C ASP A 5 -2.76 -37.93 -3.64
N VAL A 6 -2.32 -36.92 -4.39
CA VAL A 6 -2.74 -35.53 -4.13
C VAL A 6 -4.21 -35.29 -4.48
N ALA A 7 -4.74 -35.98 -5.48
CA ALA A 7 -6.11 -35.78 -5.93
C ALA A 7 -7.14 -36.51 -5.04
N THR A 8 -6.79 -37.69 -4.53
CA THR A 8 -7.70 -38.53 -3.75
C THR A 8 -7.45 -38.52 -2.26
N GLY A 9 -6.26 -38.05 -1.82
CA GLY A 9 -5.81 -38.13 -0.43
C GLY A 9 -5.53 -39.55 0.06
N GLY A 10 -5.64 -40.55 -0.81
CA GLY A 10 -5.40 -41.95 -0.50
C GLY A 10 -3.92 -42.29 -0.34
N ALA A 11 -3.57 -43.17 0.62
CA ALA A 11 -2.20 -43.65 0.76
C ALA A 11 -1.85 -44.60 -0.40
N ILE A 12 -0.79 -44.28 -1.14
CA ILE A 12 -0.29 -45.07 -2.27
C ILE A 12 0.72 -46.11 -1.78
N ILE A 13 1.68 -45.70 -0.95
CA ILE A 13 2.78 -46.55 -0.47
C ILE A 13 3.06 -46.22 1.00
N ASP A 14 3.28 -47.30 1.78
CA ASP A 14 3.82 -47.22 3.15
C ASP A 14 5.26 -47.76 3.16
N PHE A 15 6.24 -46.85 3.20
CA PHE A 15 7.65 -47.22 3.28
C PHE A 15 7.96 -47.69 4.70
N LYS A 16 8.14 -48.99 4.85
CA LYS A 16 8.46 -49.63 6.15
C LYS A 16 9.91 -49.35 6.50
N ILE A 17 10.13 -48.38 7.38
CA ILE A 17 11.42 -48.17 8.06
C ILE A 17 11.60 -49.32 9.07
N GLN A 18 12.78 -49.93 9.12
CA GLN A 18 13.05 -51.06 10.04
C GLN A 18 12.75 -50.64 11.50
N PRO A 19 12.02 -51.49 12.26
CA PRO A 19 11.53 -51.10 13.60
C PRO A 19 12.60 -50.95 14.69
N THR A 20 13.85 -51.33 14.39
CA THR A 20 14.95 -51.40 15.38
C THR A 20 15.60 -50.07 15.70
N LEU A 21 15.31 -49.01 14.96
CA LEU A 21 15.92 -47.69 15.14
C LEU A 21 14.82 -46.65 15.30
N LYS A 22 14.93 -45.78 16.29
CA LYS A 22 14.03 -44.66 16.54
C LYS A 22 14.26 -43.54 15.50
N HIS A 23 14.18 -43.88 14.20
CA HIS A 23 14.47 -42.95 13.12
C HIS A 23 13.34 -41.94 12.95
N ARG A 24 13.51 -40.76 13.54
CA ARG A 24 12.69 -39.61 13.18
C ARG A 24 13.21 -39.06 11.85
N VAL A 25 12.39 -39.16 10.79
CA VAL A 25 12.67 -38.55 9.50
C VAL A 25 12.44 -37.04 9.60
N GLU A 26 13.47 -36.27 9.28
CA GLU A 26 13.45 -34.81 9.31
C GLU A 26 13.26 -34.21 7.90
N SER A 27 13.72 -34.90 6.86
CA SER A 27 13.66 -34.40 5.48
C SER A 27 13.38 -35.50 4.49
N VAL A 28 12.63 -35.17 3.45
CA VAL A 28 12.36 -36.03 2.30
C VAL A 28 12.52 -35.24 0.99
N ALA A 29 12.98 -35.91 -0.07
CA ALA A 29 13.07 -35.32 -1.40
C ALA A 29 12.74 -36.36 -2.48
N TYR A 30 11.93 -35.95 -3.48
CA TYR A 30 11.64 -36.76 -4.66
C TYR A 30 12.68 -36.57 -5.74
N SER A 31 13.03 -37.66 -6.45
CA SER A 31 13.78 -37.55 -7.69
C SER A 31 12.93 -36.88 -8.78
N PRO A 32 13.51 -36.08 -9.70
CA PRO A 32 12.76 -35.43 -10.77
C PRO A 32 12.00 -36.38 -11.71
N ASP A 33 12.49 -37.61 -11.86
CA ASP A 33 11.84 -38.66 -12.67
C ASP A 33 10.73 -39.42 -11.93
N GLY A 34 10.50 -39.08 -10.65
CA GLY A 34 9.46 -39.69 -9.82
C GLY A 34 9.72 -41.14 -9.40
N LYS A 35 10.92 -41.68 -9.63
CA LYS A 35 11.20 -43.12 -9.35
C LYS A 35 11.74 -43.35 -7.95
N TYR A 36 12.38 -42.35 -7.36
CA TYR A 36 13.08 -42.49 -6.09
C TYR A 36 12.65 -41.42 -5.09
N VAL A 37 12.77 -41.76 -3.81
CA VAL A 37 12.63 -40.84 -2.68
C VAL A 37 13.88 -40.90 -1.82
N LEU A 38 14.37 -39.79 -1.35
CA LEU A 38 15.36 -39.73 -0.27
C LEU A 38 14.65 -39.45 1.05
N SER A 39 15.14 -40.08 2.12
CA SER A 39 14.82 -39.68 3.48
C SER A 39 16.10 -39.42 4.28
N GLY A 40 16.08 -38.35 5.08
CA GLY A 40 17.12 -38.01 6.04
C GLY A 40 16.59 -38.03 7.46
N SER A 41 17.33 -38.61 8.37
CA SER A 41 16.89 -38.82 9.76
C SER A 41 17.73 -38.04 10.79
N ILE A 42 17.17 -37.91 12.00
CA ILE A 42 17.86 -37.31 13.14
C ILE A 42 19.09 -38.15 13.59
N ASP A 43 19.10 -39.45 13.28
CA ASP A 43 20.23 -40.35 13.58
C ASP A 43 21.36 -40.24 12.57
N GLY A 44 21.21 -39.39 11.55
CA GLY A 44 22.25 -39.15 10.53
C GLY A 44 22.24 -40.15 9.38
N ILE A 45 21.13 -40.81 9.13
CA ILE A 45 20.98 -41.79 8.05
C ILE A 45 20.32 -41.11 6.85
N ILE A 46 20.84 -41.39 5.67
CA ILE A 46 20.24 -41.04 4.38
C ILE A 46 19.89 -42.33 3.67
N ASP A 47 18.61 -42.53 3.39
CA ASP A 47 18.12 -43.67 2.61
C ASP A 47 17.62 -43.22 1.25
N LEU A 48 17.97 -43.98 0.20
CA LEU A 48 17.40 -43.90 -1.14
C LEU A 48 16.39 -45.01 -1.32
N TRP A 49 15.14 -44.66 -1.54
CA TRP A 49 14.01 -45.58 -1.70
C TRP A 49 13.62 -45.70 -3.16
N ASP A 50 13.41 -46.92 -3.65
CA ASP A 50 12.74 -47.17 -4.92
C ASP A 50 11.22 -47.19 -4.69
N ILE A 51 10.50 -46.30 -5.39
CA ILE A 51 9.06 -46.13 -5.22
C ILE A 51 8.32 -47.38 -5.68
N SER A 52 8.75 -47.99 -6.79
CA SER A 52 8.09 -49.19 -7.35
C SER A 52 8.22 -50.41 -6.44
N LEU A 53 9.34 -50.50 -5.73
CA LEU A 53 9.63 -51.62 -4.82
C LEU A 53 9.16 -51.34 -3.38
N GLY A 54 8.94 -50.05 -3.02
CA GLY A 54 8.64 -49.63 -1.64
C GLY A 54 9.76 -49.91 -0.64
N LYS A 55 11.02 -50.09 -1.12
CA LYS A 55 12.18 -50.50 -0.30
C LYS A 55 13.35 -49.52 -0.44
N SER A 56 14.14 -49.40 0.66
CA SER A 56 15.44 -48.76 0.60
C SER A 56 16.41 -49.59 -0.23
N ILE A 57 17.04 -48.98 -1.23
CA ILE A 57 18.01 -49.58 -2.12
C ILE A 57 19.45 -49.13 -1.84
N ARG A 58 19.63 -48.03 -1.09
CA ARG A 58 20.93 -47.53 -0.63
C ARG A 58 20.74 -46.81 0.69
N THR A 59 21.72 -46.98 1.58
CA THR A 59 21.79 -46.31 2.88
C THR A 59 23.19 -45.75 3.09
N VAL A 60 23.27 -44.54 3.61
CA VAL A 60 24.53 -43.92 4.05
C VAL A 60 24.34 -43.33 5.43
N GLU A 61 25.31 -43.57 6.30
CA GLU A 61 25.34 -43.02 7.65
C GLU A 61 26.42 -41.92 7.75
N ILE A 62 26.03 -40.72 8.18
CA ILE A 62 26.94 -39.58 8.42
C ILE A 62 27.09 -39.27 9.91
N GLY A 63 26.35 -39.94 10.78
CA GLY A 63 26.48 -39.91 12.25
C GLY A 63 26.02 -38.60 12.91
N ARG A 64 25.36 -37.70 12.20
CA ARG A 64 24.80 -36.45 12.68
C ARG A 64 23.47 -36.16 11.98
N PRO A 65 22.49 -35.53 12.66
CA PRO A 65 21.16 -35.24 12.10
C PRO A 65 21.20 -34.65 10.68
N VAL A 66 20.43 -35.26 9.76
CA VAL A 66 20.20 -34.78 8.39
C VAL A 66 18.88 -34.02 8.36
N ARG A 67 18.96 -32.70 8.27
CA ARG A 67 17.80 -31.80 8.32
C ARG A 67 17.27 -31.38 6.94
N ALA A 68 18.11 -31.48 5.92
CA ALA A 68 17.76 -31.03 4.58
C ALA A 68 18.31 -31.96 3.51
N LEU A 69 17.49 -32.25 2.51
CA LEU A 69 17.81 -33.03 1.31
C LEU A 69 17.25 -32.32 0.08
N SER A 70 17.96 -32.42 -1.04
CA SER A 70 17.50 -31.92 -2.33
C SER A 70 18.10 -32.71 -3.48
N PHE A 71 17.32 -33.05 -4.51
CA PHE A 71 17.84 -33.54 -5.79
C PHE A 71 18.18 -32.38 -6.72
N SER A 72 19.19 -32.55 -7.56
CA SER A 72 19.40 -31.70 -8.73
C SER A 72 18.28 -31.87 -9.74
N SER A 73 18.01 -30.85 -10.55
CA SER A 73 16.92 -30.88 -11.57
C SER A 73 17.12 -31.97 -12.64
N ASP A 74 18.40 -32.36 -12.91
CA ASP A 74 18.75 -33.45 -13.83
C ASP A 74 18.77 -34.84 -13.15
N GLY A 75 18.51 -34.91 -11.85
CA GLY A 75 18.48 -36.15 -11.07
C GLY A 75 19.83 -36.81 -10.81
N LYS A 76 20.95 -36.20 -11.23
CA LYS A 76 22.28 -36.83 -11.09
C LYS A 76 22.90 -36.66 -9.73
N TYR A 77 22.52 -35.61 -9.01
CA TYR A 77 23.15 -35.24 -7.75
C TYR A 77 22.10 -35.07 -6.63
N VAL A 78 22.58 -35.22 -5.42
CA VAL A 78 21.84 -34.96 -4.18
C VAL A 78 22.64 -34.04 -3.29
N LEU A 79 21.96 -33.14 -2.60
CA LEU A 79 22.51 -32.38 -1.48
C LEU A 79 21.96 -32.90 -0.17
N SER A 80 22.82 -32.94 0.85
CA SER A 80 22.42 -33.10 2.24
C SER A 80 23.05 -32.00 3.11
N GLY A 81 22.30 -31.60 4.15
CA GLY A 81 22.79 -30.67 5.17
C GLY A 81 22.20 -31.01 6.53
N GLY A 82 22.86 -30.63 7.60
CA GLY A 82 22.42 -30.93 8.95
C GLY A 82 23.27 -30.30 10.05
N SER A 83 23.24 -30.87 11.23
CA SER A 83 23.87 -30.32 12.43
C SER A 83 25.40 -30.48 12.50
N ASP A 84 26.02 -31.07 11.50
CA ASP A 84 27.46 -31.19 11.41
C ASP A 84 28.12 -30.02 10.64
N ASN A 85 27.35 -29.00 10.28
CA ASN A 85 27.81 -27.78 9.63
C ASN A 85 28.34 -27.96 8.20
N ILE A 86 28.05 -29.11 7.56
CA ILE A 86 28.58 -29.46 6.24
C ILE A 86 27.44 -29.69 5.25
N VAL A 87 27.44 -28.96 4.13
CA VAL A 87 26.64 -29.34 2.95
C VAL A 87 27.45 -30.35 2.16
N ARG A 88 26.85 -31.50 1.85
CA ARG A 88 27.48 -32.56 1.05
C ARG A 88 26.78 -32.72 -0.28
N LEU A 89 27.57 -32.90 -1.31
CA LEU A 89 27.14 -33.30 -2.64
C LEU A 89 27.37 -34.79 -2.83
N TRP A 90 26.36 -35.49 -3.27
CA TRP A 90 26.41 -36.93 -3.51
C TRP A 90 26.04 -37.27 -4.95
N ASN A 91 26.55 -38.36 -5.47
CA ASN A 91 26.04 -39.00 -6.67
C ASN A 91 24.68 -39.66 -6.34
N ALA A 92 23.62 -39.27 -7.06
CA ALA A 92 22.26 -39.73 -6.75
C ALA A 92 22.07 -41.25 -6.92
N LYS A 93 22.83 -41.90 -7.82
CA LYS A 93 22.67 -43.31 -8.16
C LYS A 93 23.20 -44.26 -7.08
N ASN A 94 24.34 -43.88 -6.45
CA ASN A 94 25.05 -44.77 -5.54
C ASN A 94 25.32 -44.16 -4.16
N LEU A 95 24.91 -42.91 -3.91
CA LEU A 95 25.16 -42.16 -2.71
C LEU A 95 26.64 -42.04 -2.32
N THR A 96 27.56 -42.03 -3.32
CA THR A 96 28.96 -41.71 -3.05
C THR A 96 29.14 -40.19 -2.90
N GLN A 97 29.85 -39.77 -1.86
CA GLN A 97 30.15 -38.35 -1.62
C GLN A 97 31.14 -37.82 -2.66
N ILE A 98 30.77 -36.74 -3.32
CA ILE A 98 31.57 -36.06 -4.36
C ILE A 98 32.30 -34.87 -3.77
N LYS A 99 31.58 -34.01 -2.97
CA LYS A 99 32.11 -32.73 -2.49
C LYS A 99 31.54 -32.36 -1.13
N LYS A 100 32.26 -31.50 -0.41
CA LYS A 100 31.83 -30.88 0.84
C LYS A 100 31.92 -29.36 0.73
N PHE A 101 30.94 -28.64 1.28
CA PHE A 101 30.98 -27.19 1.45
C PHE A 101 30.91 -26.90 2.95
N VAL A 102 31.89 -26.20 3.47
CA VAL A 102 32.09 -25.96 4.91
C VAL A 102 32.05 -24.47 5.19
N GLY A 103 31.35 -24.04 6.26
CA GLY A 103 31.32 -22.63 6.63
C GLY A 103 30.02 -22.13 7.19
N HIS A 104 29.07 -23.02 7.52
CA HIS A 104 27.85 -22.70 8.29
C HIS A 104 27.95 -23.19 9.73
N GLU A 105 27.06 -22.64 10.57
CA GLU A 105 26.69 -23.21 11.86
C GLU A 105 25.28 -23.80 11.74
N GLY A 106 25.18 -25.14 11.73
CA GLY A 106 23.91 -25.89 11.60
C GLY A 106 23.15 -25.58 10.31
N ILE A 107 23.09 -26.55 9.42
CA ILE A 107 22.39 -26.39 8.15
C ILE A 107 20.95 -26.82 8.30
N TRP A 108 20.01 -25.94 7.92
CA TRP A 108 18.57 -26.15 8.01
C TRP A 108 17.91 -26.40 6.65
N SER A 109 18.45 -25.78 5.60
CA SER A 109 17.93 -25.97 4.24
C SER A 109 19.06 -26.07 3.22
N VAL A 110 18.81 -26.82 2.14
CA VAL A 110 19.68 -26.91 0.96
C VAL A 110 18.83 -26.91 -0.30
N ALA A 111 19.35 -26.35 -1.40
CA ALA A 111 18.72 -26.37 -2.71
C ALA A 111 19.77 -26.24 -3.83
N PHE A 112 19.48 -26.79 -5.00
CA PHE A 112 20.20 -26.45 -6.23
C PHE A 112 19.57 -25.21 -6.89
N SER A 113 20.39 -24.41 -7.56
CA SER A 113 19.86 -23.43 -8.52
C SER A 113 19.21 -24.15 -9.71
N PRO A 114 18.18 -23.54 -10.35
CA PRO A 114 17.50 -24.17 -11.49
C PRO A 114 18.43 -24.51 -12.67
N ASP A 115 19.51 -23.75 -12.86
CA ASP A 115 20.52 -23.96 -13.89
C ASP A 115 21.60 -24.98 -13.47
N GLY A 116 21.56 -25.48 -12.24
CA GLY A 116 22.48 -26.46 -11.69
C GLY A 116 23.91 -25.94 -11.43
N LYS A 117 24.15 -24.62 -11.49
CA LYS A 117 25.50 -24.06 -11.29
C LYS A 117 25.83 -23.76 -9.82
N TYR A 118 24.81 -23.53 -9.03
CA TYR A 118 24.95 -23.10 -7.64
C TYR A 118 24.24 -24.02 -6.66
N VAL A 119 24.73 -24.03 -5.45
CA VAL A 119 24.10 -24.64 -4.28
C VAL A 119 23.72 -23.53 -3.31
N LEU A 120 22.54 -23.61 -2.72
CA LEU A 120 22.04 -22.74 -1.68
C LEU A 120 22.01 -23.50 -0.36
N SER A 121 22.40 -22.86 0.73
CA SER A 121 22.22 -23.38 2.09
C SER A 121 21.76 -22.28 3.05
N GLY A 122 20.83 -22.60 3.94
CA GLY A 122 20.41 -21.75 5.04
C GLY A 122 20.80 -22.37 6.37
N GLY A 123 21.39 -21.57 7.27
CA GLY A 123 21.91 -21.98 8.56
C GLY A 123 21.13 -21.43 9.76
N ILE A 124 21.43 -21.97 10.95
CA ILE A 124 20.97 -21.43 12.23
C ILE A 124 21.71 -20.13 12.61
N ASP A 125 22.85 -19.86 11.94
CA ASP A 125 23.63 -18.63 12.06
C ASP A 125 22.94 -17.40 11.44
N GLY A 126 21.70 -17.55 10.93
CA GLY A 126 20.97 -16.48 10.28
C GLY A 126 21.45 -16.16 8.87
N LYS A 127 22.43 -16.90 8.34
CA LYS A 127 23.01 -16.66 7.02
C LYS A 127 22.44 -17.61 5.98
N ILE A 128 22.37 -17.12 4.76
CA ILE A 128 22.12 -17.92 3.58
C ILE A 128 23.38 -17.84 2.72
N LYS A 129 23.93 -19.00 2.34
CA LYS A 129 25.12 -19.04 1.50
C LYS A 129 24.81 -19.64 0.15
N ILE A 130 25.41 -19.05 -0.87
CA ILE A 130 25.40 -19.56 -2.24
C ILE A 130 26.82 -20.02 -2.57
N TRP A 131 26.93 -21.25 -3.02
CA TRP A 131 28.19 -21.91 -3.34
C TRP A 131 28.28 -22.15 -4.84
N ASP A 132 29.44 -21.92 -5.44
CA ASP A 132 29.73 -22.38 -6.80
C ASP A 132 29.91 -23.91 -6.78
N LEU A 133 29.08 -24.61 -7.52
CA LEU A 133 29.08 -26.08 -7.53
C LEU A 133 30.38 -26.62 -8.16
N ALA A 134 30.88 -26.00 -9.22
CA ALA A 134 32.08 -26.44 -9.93
C ALA A 134 33.34 -26.13 -9.11
N ALA A 135 33.49 -24.90 -8.64
CA ALA A 135 34.65 -24.49 -7.83
C ALA A 135 34.62 -25.13 -6.43
N GLY A 136 33.46 -25.37 -5.85
CA GLY A 136 33.32 -25.88 -4.48
C GLY A 136 33.58 -24.83 -3.40
N THR A 137 33.52 -23.55 -3.77
CA THR A 137 33.77 -22.40 -2.89
C THR A 137 32.52 -21.58 -2.65
N GLU A 138 32.49 -20.84 -1.55
CA GLU A 138 31.47 -19.84 -1.29
C GLU A 138 31.55 -18.76 -2.37
N TRP A 139 30.38 -18.53 -3.04
CA TRP A 139 30.27 -17.48 -4.04
C TRP A 139 29.67 -16.21 -3.45
N LYS A 140 28.65 -16.36 -2.55
CA LYS A 140 27.96 -15.21 -1.98
C LYS A 140 27.30 -15.54 -0.63
N ILE A 141 27.19 -14.53 0.22
CA ILE A 141 26.41 -14.58 1.46
C ILE A 141 25.25 -13.61 1.35
N LEU A 142 24.03 -14.06 1.68
CA LEU A 142 22.85 -13.24 1.87
C LEU A 142 22.65 -13.10 3.39
N ALA A 143 22.96 -11.93 3.92
CA ALA A 143 22.93 -11.67 5.35
C ALA A 143 21.87 -10.62 5.69
N GLY A 144 21.00 -10.90 6.67
CA GLY A 144 19.95 -9.97 7.07
C GLY A 144 18.98 -10.58 8.07
N HIS A 145 18.80 -11.91 8.06
CA HIS A 145 18.10 -12.55 9.17
C HIS A 145 18.90 -12.37 10.46
N THR A 146 18.26 -11.83 11.48
CA THR A 146 18.82 -11.83 12.84
C THR A 146 18.71 -13.24 13.36
N GLY A 147 19.82 -13.89 13.67
CA GLY A 147 19.86 -15.32 14.04
C GLY A 147 18.71 -15.73 14.97
N VAL A 148 18.16 -16.88 14.69
CA VAL A 148 17.03 -17.42 15.48
C VAL A 148 17.49 -17.68 16.92
N SER A 149 16.72 -17.17 17.88
CA SER A 149 17.04 -17.24 19.32
C SER A 149 16.93 -18.65 19.91
N SER A 150 16.54 -19.65 19.12
CA SER A 150 16.48 -21.06 19.55
C SER A 150 17.20 -21.96 18.56
N ALA A 151 17.97 -22.92 19.06
CA ALA A 151 18.67 -23.93 18.25
C ALA A 151 17.73 -24.86 17.44
N GLU A 152 16.43 -24.65 17.54
CA GLU A 152 15.39 -25.48 16.92
C GLU A 152 14.84 -24.88 15.61
N LEU A 153 15.21 -23.63 15.25
CA LEU A 153 14.73 -22.96 14.06
C LEU A 153 15.92 -22.41 13.27
N GLY A 154 16.06 -22.78 12.02
CA GLY A 154 17.07 -22.27 11.09
C GLY A 154 16.42 -21.62 9.87
N ILE A 155 17.22 -21.04 9.01
CA ILE A 155 16.75 -20.38 7.80
C ILE A 155 16.36 -21.43 6.75
N SER A 156 15.10 -21.40 6.34
CA SER A 156 14.64 -22.10 5.14
C SER A 156 14.81 -21.20 3.93
N ALA A 157 15.49 -21.68 2.89
CA ALA A 157 15.72 -20.89 1.69
C ALA A 157 15.59 -21.70 0.41
N LYS A 158 15.09 -21.08 -0.66
CA LYS A 158 14.96 -21.67 -2.00
C LYS A 158 15.17 -20.63 -3.11
N PHE A 159 15.68 -21.08 -4.25
CA PHE A 159 15.69 -20.26 -5.45
C PHE A 159 14.31 -20.09 -6.04
N SER A 160 14.04 -18.93 -6.66
CA SER A 160 12.90 -18.74 -7.55
C SER A 160 13.05 -19.66 -8.79
N PRO A 161 11.95 -19.98 -9.49
CA PRO A 161 11.99 -20.87 -10.67
C PRO A 161 12.94 -20.41 -11.79
N ARG A 162 13.19 -19.12 -11.89
CA ARG A 162 14.15 -18.53 -12.86
C ARG A 162 15.57 -18.38 -12.30
N GLY A 163 15.81 -18.71 -11.04
CA GLY A 163 17.12 -18.61 -10.39
C GLY A 163 17.61 -17.18 -10.12
N LYS A 164 16.82 -16.14 -10.44
CA LYS A 164 17.22 -14.73 -10.25
C LYS A 164 17.08 -14.25 -8.83
N GLN A 165 16.22 -14.87 -8.06
CA GLN A 165 15.91 -14.49 -6.67
C GLN A 165 16.02 -15.72 -5.76
N VAL A 166 16.25 -15.44 -4.49
CA VAL A 166 16.10 -16.40 -3.38
C VAL A 166 14.98 -15.90 -2.49
N ILE A 167 14.09 -16.80 -2.08
CA ILE A 167 13.15 -16.58 -0.99
C ILE A 167 13.67 -17.30 0.25
N SER A 168 13.60 -16.65 1.39
CA SER A 168 14.00 -17.22 2.67
C SER A 168 13.00 -16.90 3.77
N ALA A 169 12.86 -17.81 4.72
CA ALA A 169 12.04 -17.65 5.91
C ALA A 169 12.86 -17.96 7.16
N GLY A 170 12.74 -17.09 8.16
CA GLY A 170 13.39 -17.18 9.47
C GLY A 170 13.11 -15.92 10.28
N ASP A 171 13.47 -15.87 11.56
CA ASP A 171 13.30 -14.71 12.45
C ASP A 171 11.92 -14.00 12.37
N ALA A 172 10.84 -14.78 12.19
CA ALA A 172 9.46 -14.30 11.96
C ALA A 172 9.29 -13.44 10.68
N SER A 173 10.28 -13.42 9.78
CA SER A 173 10.19 -12.72 8.50
C SER A 173 10.42 -13.65 7.31
N THR A 174 9.80 -13.30 6.17
CA THR A 174 10.11 -13.88 4.86
C THR A 174 10.82 -12.82 4.04
N ARG A 175 11.99 -13.15 3.46
CA ARG A 175 12.79 -12.20 2.69
C ARG A 175 13.01 -12.67 1.27
N ILE A 176 13.14 -11.72 0.37
CA ILE A 176 13.47 -11.93 -1.04
C ILE A 176 14.80 -11.24 -1.33
N TRP A 177 15.68 -11.97 -2.00
CA TRP A 177 17.05 -11.55 -2.31
C TRP A 177 17.29 -11.59 -3.81
N ASP A 178 18.02 -10.65 -4.33
CA ASP A 178 18.55 -10.70 -5.70
C ASP A 178 19.84 -11.52 -5.72
N VAL A 179 19.87 -12.60 -6.50
CA VAL A 179 21.02 -13.51 -6.58
C VAL A 179 22.24 -12.82 -7.18
N SER A 180 22.05 -11.90 -8.13
CA SER A 180 23.16 -11.23 -8.82
C SER A 180 23.89 -10.23 -7.92
N THR A 181 23.15 -9.46 -7.12
CA THR A 181 23.73 -8.45 -6.21
C THR A 181 23.98 -9.01 -4.81
N GLY A 182 23.18 -9.97 -4.35
CA GLY A 182 23.16 -10.45 -2.97
C GLY A 182 22.40 -9.53 -2.01
N GLU A 183 21.77 -8.48 -2.53
CA GLU A 183 21.02 -7.51 -1.73
C GLU A 183 19.61 -8.01 -1.45
N GLU A 184 19.06 -7.63 -0.28
CA GLU A 184 17.67 -7.84 0.03
C GLU A 184 16.80 -6.97 -0.89
N VAL A 185 15.80 -7.58 -1.49
CA VAL A 185 14.81 -6.91 -2.35
C VAL A 185 13.62 -6.45 -1.51
N ALA A 186 13.11 -7.34 -0.67
CA ALA A 186 11.97 -7.08 0.18
C ALA A 186 11.94 -8.00 1.40
N SER A 187 11.33 -7.51 2.48
CA SER A 187 11.01 -8.27 3.69
C SER A 187 9.51 -8.24 3.93
N MET A 188 8.94 -9.38 4.33
CA MET A 188 7.53 -9.57 4.63
C MET A 188 7.39 -10.05 6.07
N ILE A 189 6.52 -9.41 6.85
CA ILE A 189 6.21 -9.75 8.23
C ILE A 189 4.69 -9.91 8.34
N ALA A 190 4.25 -11.01 8.92
CA ALA A 190 2.86 -11.24 9.31
C ALA A 190 2.78 -11.26 10.84
N PHE A 191 1.72 -10.66 11.39
CA PHE A 191 1.48 -10.54 12.82
C PHE A 191 0.39 -11.52 13.26
N GLU A 192 0.34 -11.84 14.56
CA GLU A 192 -0.58 -12.83 15.12
C GLU A 192 -2.06 -12.48 14.94
N ASP A 193 -2.39 -11.18 14.86
CA ASP A 193 -3.75 -10.67 14.63
C ASP A 193 -4.20 -10.67 13.17
N GLY A 194 -3.36 -11.19 12.26
CA GLY A 194 -3.62 -11.25 10.82
C GLY A 194 -3.20 -10.00 10.05
N GLU A 195 -2.69 -8.98 10.72
CA GLU A 195 -2.09 -7.83 10.04
C GLU A 195 -0.75 -8.21 9.41
N TRP A 196 -0.31 -7.44 8.41
CA TRP A 196 0.94 -7.71 7.71
C TRP A 196 1.57 -6.43 7.15
N ILE A 197 2.87 -6.51 6.88
CA ILE A 197 3.61 -5.47 6.18
C ILE A 197 4.67 -6.07 5.26
N VAL A 198 4.89 -5.46 4.12
CA VAL A 198 5.98 -5.74 3.19
C VAL A 198 6.78 -4.47 3.00
N THR A 199 8.09 -4.56 3.21
CA THR A 199 9.03 -3.44 3.03
C THR A 199 10.06 -3.78 1.97
N THR A 200 10.53 -2.80 1.21
CA THR A 200 11.66 -2.93 0.29
C THR A 200 12.95 -2.41 0.93
N ALA A 201 14.11 -2.75 0.37
CA ALA A 201 15.40 -2.25 0.84
C ALA A 201 15.51 -0.70 0.83
N ASN A 202 14.76 -0.02 -0.04
CA ASN A 202 14.67 1.45 -0.04
C ASN A 202 13.76 2.00 1.06
N GLY A 203 12.96 1.15 1.75
CA GLY A 203 11.98 1.52 2.76
C GLY A 203 10.58 1.80 2.22
N TYR A 204 10.32 1.63 0.91
CA TYR A 204 8.94 1.64 0.40
C TYR A 204 8.18 0.45 0.96
N TYR A 205 6.92 0.66 1.33
CA TYR A 205 6.14 -0.40 1.95
C TYR A 205 4.70 -0.48 1.45
N ASN A 206 4.12 -1.65 1.67
CA ASN A 206 2.70 -1.94 1.59
C ASN A 206 2.28 -2.66 2.88
N SER A 207 1.08 -2.42 3.37
CA SER A 207 0.58 -3.02 4.61
C SER A 207 -0.92 -3.23 4.57
N SER A 208 -1.39 -4.13 5.41
CA SER A 208 -2.78 -4.20 5.85
C SER A 208 -3.18 -2.90 6.60
N PRO A 209 -4.47 -2.65 6.86
CA PRO A 209 -4.96 -1.38 7.41
C PRO A 209 -4.27 -0.90 8.69
N LYS A 210 -3.81 -1.82 9.55
CA LYS A 210 -3.12 -1.53 10.80
C LYS A 210 -1.67 -2.03 10.82
N GLY A 211 -1.20 -2.71 9.78
CA GLY A 211 0.11 -3.34 9.75
C GLY A 211 1.28 -2.36 9.93
N ASP A 212 1.12 -1.11 9.52
CA ASP A 212 2.11 -0.06 9.68
C ASP A 212 2.29 0.43 11.14
N GLN A 213 1.37 0.08 12.04
CA GLN A 213 1.48 0.42 13.47
C GLN A 213 2.51 -0.44 14.22
N TYR A 214 2.90 -1.58 13.65
CA TYR A 214 3.82 -2.54 14.29
C TYR A 214 5.30 -2.25 14.04
N LEU A 215 5.60 -1.33 13.14
CA LEU A 215 6.99 -1.01 12.79
C LEU A 215 7.37 0.42 13.19
N SER A 216 8.61 0.56 13.62
CA SER A 216 9.30 1.81 13.78
C SER A 216 10.48 1.93 12.82
N VAL A 217 10.89 3.15 12.56
CA VAL A 217 12.03 3.50 11.71
C VAL A 217 13.02 4.32 12.52
N LYS A 218 14.29 3.99 12.42
CA LYS A 218 15.35 4.76 13.06
C LYS A 218 15.89 5.81 12.10
N VAL A 219 15.69 7.10 12.43
CA VAL A 219 16.21 8.25 11.68
C VAL A 219 17.13 9.06 12.59
N SER A 220 18.37 9.26 12.17
CA SER A 220 19.38 10.00 12.97
C SER A 220 19.50 9.50 14.42
N GLY A 221 19.37 8.19 14.64
CA GLY A 221 19.53 7.55 15.95
C GLY A 221 18.28 7.59 16.85
N LYS A 222 17.17 8.21 16.42
CA LYS A 222 15.87 8.22 17.12
C LYS A 222 14.87 7.31 16.44
N ASP A 223 13.98 6.70 17.21
CA ASP A 223 12.91 5.88 16.72
C ASP A 223 11.66 6.71 16.42
N TYR A 224 11.06 6.45 15.26
CA TYR A 224 9.85 7.10 14.76
C TYR A 224 8.87 6.04 14.26
N THR A 225 7.58 6.35 14.27
CA THR A 225 6.57 5.47 13.69
C THR A 225 6.64 5.52 12.17
N ILE A 226 6.39 4.39 11.50
CA ILE A 226 6.40 4.35 10.03
C ILE A 226 5.27 5.22 9.44
N GLU A 227 4.21 5.48 10.22
CA GLU A 227 3.12 6.39 9.84
C GLU A 227 3.62 7.80 9.50
N GLN A 228 4.67 8.29 10.19
CA GLN A 228 5.27 9.60 9.92
C GLN A 228 5.92 9.67 8.53
N LEU A 229 6.22 8.52 7.92
CA LEU A 229 6.78 8.38 6.56
C LEU A 229 5.73 8.04 5.50
N ARG A 230 4.47 7.84 5.89
CA ARG A 230 3.44 7.25 5.05
C ARG A 230 3.23 7.97 3.72
N GLU A 231 3.17 9.30 3.74
CA GLU A 231 2.96 10.08 2.50
C GLU A 231 4.07 9.89 1.45
N SER A 232 5.27 9.53 1.87
CA SER A 232 6.42 9.35 0.98
C SER A 232 6.73 7.90 0.67
N PHE A 233 6.54 7.00 1.64
CA PHE A 233 7.03 5.63 1.54
C PHE A 233 5.94 4.55 1.46
N TYR A 234 4.67 4.85 1.74
CA TYR A 234 3.58 3.94 1.43
C TYR A 234 3.37 3.89 -0.08
N ARG A 235 3.99 2.91 -0.75
CA ARG A 235 4.02 2.75 -2.21
C ARG A 235 3.84 1.29 -2.61
N PRO A 236 2.61 0.74 -2.53
CA PRO A 236 2.33 -0.66 -2.91
C PRO A 236 2.82 -1.03 -4.30
N ALA A 237 2.71 -0.11 -5.27
CA ALA A 237 3.17 -0.34 -6.62
C ALA A 237 4.70 -0.53 -6.72
N LEU A 238 5.50 0.26 -5.96
CA LEU A 238 6.96 0.07 -5.92
C LEU A 238 7.34 -1.24 -5.24
N VAL A 239 6.60 -1.65 -4.21
CA VAL A 239 6.78 -2.96 -3.58
C VAL A 239 6.56 -4.06 -4.63
N GLN A 240 5.50 -3.98 -5.43
CA GLN A 240 5.23 -4.93 -6.50
C GLN A 240 6.33 -4.94 -7.57
N VAL A 241 6.85 -3.77 -7.98
CA VAL A 241 7.98 -3.65 -8.90
C VAL A 241 9.21 -4.39 -8.34
N ALA A 242 9.57 -4.17 -7.08
CA ALA A 242 10.68 -4.84 -6.44
C ALA A 242 10.48 -6.37 -6.41
N LEU A 243 9.32 -6.84 -5.96
CA LEU A 243 8.97 -8.27 -5.91
C LEU A 243 9.03 -8.95 -7.29
N SER A 244 8.71 -8.21 -8.35
CA SER A 244 8.81 -8.68 -9.74
C SER A 244 10.23 -8.64 -10.33
N GLY A 245 11.23 -8.17 -9.55
CA GLY A 245 12.63 -8.07 -9.96
C GLY A 245 12.99 -6.76 -10.66
N GLY A 246 12.13 -5.73 -10.56
CA GLY A 246 12.44 -4.37 -11.02
C GLY A 246 13.37 -3.64 -10.04
N SER A 247 14.15 -2.67 -10.57
CA SER A 247 15.11 -1.92 -9.77
C SER A 247 14.50 -0.66 -9.17
N LEU A 248 14.80 -0.40 -7.89
CA LEU A 248 14.44 0.83 -7.18
C LEU A 248 15.67 1.72 -6.88
N LYS A 249 16.83 1.44 -7.49
CA LYS A 249 18.12 2.06 -7.11
C LYS A 249 18.15 3.59 -7.22
N GLU A 250 17.47 4.14 -8.21
CA GLU A 250 17.42 5.60 -8.48
C GLU A 250 16.37 6.34 -7.61
N LEU A 251 15.63 5.62 -6.80
CA LEU A 251 14.58 6.21 -5.96
C LEU A 251 15.12 6.55 -4.57
N LYS A 252 14.43 7.49 -3.88
CA LYS A 252 14.76 7.88 -2.51
C LYS A 252 14.83 6.66 -1.59
N LYS A 253 15.73 6.71 -0.61
CA LYS A 253 15.86 5.70 0.44
C LYS A 253 15.41 6.27 1.78
N VAL A 254 14.79 5.43 2.59
CA VAL A 254 14.42 5.82 3.96
C VAL A 254 15.64 6.20 4.80
N ALA A 255 16.80 5.62 4.50
CA ALA A 255 18.08 5.96 5.16
C ALA A 255 18.54 7.41 4.92
N ASP A 256 18.08 8.04 3.84
CA ASP A 256 18.43 9.42 3.49
C ASP A 256 17.45 10.44 4.09
N VAL A 257 16.39 9.98 4.76
CA VAL A 257 15.38 10.84 5.36
C VAL A 257 15.96 11.55 6.59
N LYS A 258 15.69 12.85 6.66
CA LYS A 258 16.08 13.68 7.79
C LYS A 258 14.95 13.77 8.83
N PRO A 259 15.26 14.02 10.10
CA PRO A 259 14.26 14.12 11.15
C PRO A 259 13.20 15.19 10.84
N PRO A 260 11.92 14.98 11.25
CA PRO A 260 10.89 15.99 11.14
C PRO A 260 11.06 17.04 12.24
N PRO A 261 10.51 18.26 12.06
CA PRO A 261 10.52 19.28 13.11
C PRO A 261 9.61 18.88 14.28
N VAL A 262 9.76 19.54 15.40
CA VAL A 262 8.85 19.44 16.55
C VAL A 262 7.85 20.59 16.50
N VAL A 263 6.55 20.26 16.58
CA VAL A 263 5.46 21.25 16.57
C VAL A 263 4.81 21.32 17.94
N THR A 264 4.58 22.52 18.44
CA THR A 264 3.80 22.77 19.65
C THR A 264 2.82 23.92 19.42
N ILE A 265 1.62 23.81 20.02
CA ILE A 265 0.63 24.87 20.05
C ILE A 265 0.88 25.67 21.34
N VAL A 266 1.10 26.98 21.21
CA VAL A 266 1.48 27.86 22.31
C VAL A 266 0.56 29.06 22.38
N ASP A 267 0.46 29.70 23.54
CA ASP A 267 -0.25 30.98 23.76
C ASP A 267 -1.63 31.03 23.08
N THR A 268 -2.35 29.88 23.09
CA THR A 268 -3.65 29.73 22.48
C THR A 268 -4.69 29.55 23.59
N PRO A 269 -5.77 30.36 23.64
CA PRO A 269 -6.77 30.26 24.71
C PRO A 269 -7.55 28.92 24.57
N ASN A 270 -7.87 28.30 25.70
CA ASN A 270 -8.67 27.08 25.75
C ASN A 270 -10.19 27.33 25.66
N SER A 271 -10.62 28.60 25.77
CA SER A 271 -12.01 29.02 25.62
C SER A 271 -12.10 30.41 24.97
N ILE A 272 -13.06 30.58 24.07
CA ILE A 272 -13.37 31.82 23.37
C ILE A 272 -14.88 32.01 23.23
N ASP A 273 -15.33 33.26 23.08
CA ASP A 273 -16.73 33.64 22.94
C ASP A 273 -17.17 33.95 21.49
N LYS A 274 -16.28 33.70 20.54
CA LYS A 274 -16.47 33.99 19.10
C LYS A 274 -15.97 32.86 18.23
N SER A 275 -16.33 32.88 16.94
CA SER A 275 -15.90 31.86 15.98
C SER A 275 -14.42 32.01 15.56
N ASP A 276 -13.89 33.22 15.53
CA ASP A 276 -12.54 33.46 15.02
C ASP A 276 -11.50 33.23 16.12
N ALA A 277 -10.61 32.30 15.90
CA ALA A 277 -9.48 31.97 16.78
C ALA A 277 -8.13 32.20 16.11
N SER A 278 -7.15 32.62 16.92
CA SER A 278 -5.75 32.64 16.49
C SER A 278 -5.02 31.46 17.10
N ILE A 279 -4.44 30.61 16.26
CA ILE A 279 -3.68 29.41 16.65
C ILE A 279 -2.20 29.74 16.46
N ASN A 280 -1.46 29.73 17.55
CA ASN A 280 -0.03 30.03 17.53
C ASN A 280 0.77 28.73 17.57
N LEU A 281 1.57 28.50 16.55
CA LEU A 281 2.47 27.37 16.45
C LEU A 281 3.91 27.81 16.67
N LYS A 282 4.59 27.06 17.52
CA LYS A 282 6.04 27.07 17.67
C LYS A 282 6.57 25.82 16.99
N ILE A 283 7.45 25.97 16.01
CA ILE A 283 7.99 24.86 15.21
C ILE A 283 9.51 24.92 15.31
N THR A 284 10.09 23.87 15.88
CA THR A 284 11.53 23.76 16.14
C THR A 284 12.14 22.74 15.18
N ASP A 285 13.16 23.14 14.44
CA ASP A 285 13.91 22.24 13.58
C ASP A 285 14.68 21.20 14.42
N ALA A 286 14.56 19.93 14.05
CA ALA A 286 15.30 18.83 14.68
C ALA A 286 16.46 18.30 13.81
N GLY A 287 16.91 19.09 12.82
CA GLY A 287 18.01 18.78 11.92
C GLY A 287 17.58 18.39 10.49
N GLY A 288 16.28 18.38 10.20
CA GLY A 288 15.76 18.10 8.85
C GLY A 288 15.17 19.32 8.16
N GLY A 289 15.21 20.50 8.80
CA GLY A 289 14.56 21.71 8.34
C GLY A 289 13.03 21.67 8.54
N ILE A 290 12.35 22.71 8.06
CA ILE A 290 10.90 22.88 8.19
C ILE A 290 10.30 22.98 6.78
N GLY A 291 9.36 22.09 6.46
CA GLY A 291 8.59 22.04 5.23
C GLY A 291 7.14 22.47 5.41
N ASP A 292 6.20 21.75 4.78
CA ASP A 292 4.77 22.02 4.84
C ASP A 292 4.24 21.97 6.27
N ILE A 293 3.35 22.91 6.61
CA ILE A 293 2.61 22.94 7.87
C ILE A 293 1.15 22.70 7.58
N ARG A 294 0.49 21.87 8.39
CA ARG A 294 -0.94 21.58 8.25
C ARG A 294 -1.66 21.74 9.56
N LEU A 295 -2.84 22.33 9.49
CA LEU A 295 -3.79 22.41 10.58
C LEU A 295 -5.05 21.64 10.25
N TYR A 296 -5.51 20.88 11.22
CA TYR A 296 -6.75 20.12 11.16
C TYR A 296 -7.69 20.62 12.25
N LEU A 297 -8.95 20.76 11.90
CA LEU A 297 -10.04 21.09 12.82
C LEU A 297 -11.04 19.92 12.79
N ASN A 298 -11.29 19.33 13.96
CA ASN A 298 -12.22 18.20 14.11
C ASN A 298 -11.96 17.04 13.11
N GLY A 299 -10.67 16.78 12.83
CA GLY A 299 -10.22 15.72 11.94
C GLY A 299 -10.07 16.10 10.46
N SER A 300 -10.60 17.22 10.02
CA SER A 300 -10.45 17.70 8.63
C SER A 300 -9.38 18.77 8.51
N ALA A 301 -8.56 18.72 7.47
CA ALA A 301 -7.60 19.78 7.17
C ALA A 301 -8.34 21.07 6.83
N VAL A 302 -7.98 22.15 7.47
CA VAL A 302 -8.56 23.47 7.26
C VAL A 302 -7.54 24.49 6.80
N LEU A 303 -6.26 24.13 6.89
CA LEU A 303 -5.16 24.93 6.39
C LEU A 303 -4.00 24.02 5.99
N LEU A 304 -3.53 24.21 4.77
CA LEU A 304 -2.29 23.67 4.25
C LEU A 304 -1.39 24.83 3.86
N ASP A 305 -0.38 25.10 4.66
CA ASP A 305 0.66 26.08 4.37
C ASP A 305 1.80 25.37 3.66
N SER A 306 1.65 25.21 2.34
CA SER A 306 2.69 24.66 1.48
C SER A 306 3.65 25.81 1.13
N SER A 307 4.82 25.79 1.72
CA SER A 307 5.90 26.76 1.46
C SER A 307 6.56 26.54 0.09
N ARG A 308 5.76 26.37 -0.99
CA ARG A 308 6.28 26.27 -2.36
C ARG A 308 6.96 27.60 -2.73
N GLY A 309 8.28 27.64 -2.59
CA GLY A 309 9.12 28.77 -3.01
C GLY A 309 9.72 29.60 -1.89
N VAL A 310 9.30 29.45 -0.65
CA VAL A 310 10.06 29.94 0.48
C VAL A 310 10.75 28.72 1.09
N LYS A 311 11.97 28.43 0.65
CA LYS A 311 12.90 27.74 1.53
C LYS A 311 13.00 28.64 2.76
N ILE A 312 12.22 28.34 3.80
CA ILE A 312 12.44 28.89 5.14
C ILE A 312 13.70 28.17 5.66
N VAL A 313 14.78 28.49 5.00
CA VAL A 313 16.12 28.23 5.44
C VAL A 313 16.78 29.59 5.43
N ALA A 314 16.41 30.39 6.39
CA ALA A 314 17.48 31.14 7.01
C ALA A 314 18.33 30.05 7.68
N ALA A 315 19.51 29.78 7.15
CA ALA A 315 20.43 28.73 7.56
C ALA A 315 20.85 28.75 9.05
N ASN A 316 20.17 29.51 9.91
CA ASN A 316 20.43 29.73 11.33
C ASN A 316 19.17 29.87 12.20
N GLN A 317 17.94 29.64 11.73
CA GLN A 317 16.77 29.66 12.59
C GLN A 317 16.38 28.23 12.98
N SER A 318 16.78 27.83 14.19
CA SER A 318 16.36 26.55 14.80
C SER A 318 14.88 26.53 15.19
N GLU A 319 14.19 27.67 15.13
CA GLU A 319 12.80 27.81 15.57
C GLU A 319 12.07 28.89 14.79
N ILE A 320 10.80 28.64 14.45
CA ILE A 320 9.88 29.63 13.89
C ILE A 320 8.59 29.67 14.69
N GLN A 321 7.97 30.85 14.77
CA GLN A 321 6.62 31.01 15.30
C GLN A 321 5.69 31.48 14.17
N LYS A 322 4.52 30.85 14.05
CA LYS A 322 3.50 31.24 13.08
C LYS A 322 2.13 31.28 13.73
N THR A 323 1.37 32.32 13.40
CA THR A 323 -0.02 32.48 13.84
C THR A 323 -0.96 32.26 12.67
N TYR A 324 -1.92 31.39 12.86
CA TYR A 324 -2.97 31.06 11.88
C TYR A 324 -4.33 31.50 12.43
N LYS A 325 -5.15 32.10 11.57
CA LYS A 325 -6.53 32.43 11.90
C LYS A 325 -7.44 31.33 11.41
N LEU A 326 -8.21 30.74 12.31
CA LEU A 326 -9.20 29.71 12.00
C LEU A 326 -10.59 30.17 12.44
N LYS A 327 -11.63 29.73 11.71
CA LYS A 327 -13.01 29.76 12.21
C LYS A 327 -13.31 28.45 12.92
N LEU A 328 -13.85 28.52 14.12
CA LEU A 328 -14.25 27.36 14.92
C LEU A 328 -15.75 27.12 14.83
N SER A 329 -16.15 25.87 15.03
CA SER A 329 -17.54 25.51 15.30
C SER A 329 -17.93 25.88 16.73
N SER A 330 -19.22 26.10 17.01
CA SER A 330 -19.71 26.27 18.39
C SER A 330 -19.51 24.96 19.18
N GLY A 331 -19.04 25.06 20.41
CA GLY A 331 -18.69 23.94 21.27
C GLY A 331 -17.22 23.56 21.26
N VAL A 332 -16.92 22.30 21.51
CA VAL A 332 -15.55 21.78 21.59
C VAL A 332 -14.96 21.58 20.20
N ASN A 333 -13.76 22.12 19.99
CA ASN A 333 -13.00 22.02 18.77
C ASN A 333 -11.63 21.39 19.05
N LEU A 334 -11.32 20.31 18.34
CA LEU A 334 -10.03 19.65 18.41
C LEU A 334 -9.13 20.17 17.28
N ILE A 335 -8.08 20.87 17.66
CA ILE A 335 -7.04 21.35 16.75
C ILE A 335 -5.90 20.34 16.74
N ARG A 336 -5.47 19.94 15.55
CA ARG A 336 -4.27 19.11 15.34
C ARG A 336 -3.34 19.84 14.37
N ALA A 337 -2.08 20.00 14.75
CA ALA A 337 -1.05 20.61 13.92
C ALA A 337 0.08 19.63 13.66
N ILE A 338 0.57 19.59 12.42
CA ILE A 338 1.76 18.85 12.01
C ILE A 338 2.62 19.72 11.12
N ALA A 339 3.92 19.42 11.07
CA ALA A 339 4.82 19.97 10.08
C ALA A 339 5.73 18.88 9.51
N PHE A 340 6.19 19.09 8.29
CA PHE A 340 7.10 18.18 7.61
C PHE A 340 8.54 18.68 7.71
N ASN A 341 9.51 17.79 7.49
CA ASN A 341 10.88 18.20 7.22
C ASN A 341 10.97 18.95 5.87
N ALA A 342 12.08 19.63 5.61
CA ALA A 342 12.24 20.51 4.44
C ALA A 342 11.97 19.81 3.10
N ASP A 343 12.21 18.49 3.01
CA ASP A 343 11.98 17.68 1.81
C ASP A 343 10.55 17.12 1.72
N ASN A 344 9.70 17.44 2.69
CA ASN A 344 8.34 16.90 2.84
C ASN A 344 8.26 15.36 2.82
N THR A 345 9.31 14.71 3.32
CA THR A 345 9.40 13.25 3.33
C THR A 345 8.92 12.62 4.63
N MET A 346 8.94 13.38 5.73
CA MET A 346 8.58 12.90 7.06
C MET A 346 7.84 13.98 7.86
N GLN A 347 6.71 13.60 8.44
CA GLN A 347 5.91 14.50 9.28
C GLN A 347 6.29 14.39 10.76
N SER A 348 6.04 15.48 11.51
CA SER A 348 6.15 15.52 12.97
C SER A 348 5.12 14.58 13.62
N THR A 349 5.29 14.36 14.92
CA THR A 349 4.19 13.92 15.77
C THR A 349 3.09 14.99 15.80
N ASP A 350 1.88 14.57 16.14
CA ASP A 350 0.72 15.45 16.25
C ASP A 350 0.87 16.40 17.45
N ALA A 351 0.72 17.71 17.22
CA ALA A 351 0.45 18.67 18.28
C ALA A 351 -1.07 18.84 18.38
N ILE A 352 -1.64 18.45 19.50
CA ILE A 352 -3.10 18.44 19.72
C ILE A 352 -3.48 19.47 20.77
N TYR A 353 -4.55 20.21 20.52
CA TYR A 353 -5.07 21.22 21.44
C TYR A 353 -6.60 21.31 21.33
N GLU A 354 -7.27 21.50 22.47
CA GLU A 354 -8.72 21.63 22.53
C GLU A 354 -9.13 23.07 22.86
N ILE A 355 -10.08 23.62 22.09
CA ILE A 355 -10.64 24.94 22.28
C ILE A 355 -12.14 24.83 22.37
N THR A 356 -12.72 25.35 23.44
CA THR A 356 -14.17 25.50 23.57
C THR A 356 -14.62 26.88 23.08
N ALA A 357 -15.45 26.92 22.04
CA ALA A 357 -16.01 28.15 21.48
C ALA A 357 -17.48 28.30 21.92
N SER A 358 -17.72 29.32 22.80
CA SER A 358 -19.02 29.53 23.44
C SER A 358 -19.82 30.65 22.75
N PHE A 359 -20.16 30.45 21.48
CA PHE A 359 -21.06 31.36 20.75
C PHE A 359 -22.28 30.59 20.25
N LYS A 360 -23.38 31.31 20.00
CA LYS A 360 -24.61 30.73 19.47
C LYS A 360 -24.48 30.54 17.95
N SER A 361 -24.50 29.29 17.50
CA SER A 361 -24.59 28.99 16.07
C SER A 361 -25.95 29.50 15.53
N ILE A 362 -25.90 30.23 14.42
CA ILE A 362 -27.09 30.80 13.79
C ILE A 362 -27.51 29.90 12.60
N GLY A 363 -28.63 29.18 12.75
CA GLY A 363 -29.19 28.36 11.69
C GLY A 363 -28.66 26.90 11.64
N ARG A 364 -29.12 26.15 10.63
CA ARG A 364 -28.60 24.83 10.28
C ARG A 364 -27.38 24.99 9.37
N PRO A 365 -26.49 23.99 9.29
CA PRO A 365 -25.40 24.01 8.32
C PRO A 365 -25.94 24.03 6.89
N SER A 366 -25.16 24.55 5.96
CA SER A 366 -25.44 24.53 4.53
C SER A 366 -24.65 23.43 3.83
N LEU A 367 -25.17 22.94 2.71
CA LEU A 367 -24.46 22.02 1.82
C LEU A 367 -24.05 22.76 0.55
N TYR A 368 -22.76 22.66 0.23
CA TYR A 368 -22.20 23.19 -1.01
C TYR A 368 -21.56 22.05 -1.79
N ALA A 369 -22.06 21.82 -3.01
CA ALA A 369 -21.56 20.79 -3.89
C ALA A 369 -20.99 21.40 -5.19
N LEU A 370 -19.78 21.02 -5.53
CA LEU A 370 -19.21 21.23 -6.85
C LEU A 370 -19.24 19.91 -7.61
N VAL A 371 -20.02 19.87 -8.69
CA VAL A 371 -20.29 18.67 -9.47
C VAL A 371 -19.76 18.89 -10.89
N ILE A 372 -18.81 18.07 -11.31
CA ILE A 372 -18.09 18.22 -12.56
C ILE A 372 -18.26 16.97 -13.42
N GLY A 373 -18.67 17.15 -14.68
CA GLY A 373 -18.75 16.07 -15.66
C GLY A 373 -18.10 16.52 -16.98
N ILE A 374 -17.11 15.77 -17.47
CA ILE A 374 -16.35 16.14 -18.65
C ILE A 374 -16.49 15.09 -19.74
N ASN A 375 -17.31 15.37 -20.75
CA ASN A 375 -17.41 14.54 -21.96
C ASN A 375 -16.46 15.01 -23.07
N GLU A 376 -16.25 16.31 -23.18
CA GLU A 376 -15.51 16.91 -24.28
C GLU A 376 -14.12 17.39 -23.86
N TYR A 377 -13.10 16.95 -24.58
CA TYR A 377 -11.70 17.31 -24.35
C TYR A 377 -11.09 17.99 -25.57
N LYS A 378 -10.04 18.77 -25.37
CA LYS A 378 -9.21 19.31 -26.45
C LYS A 378 -8.58 18.18 -27.27
N ASN A 379 -8.21 17.08 -26.63
CA ASN A 379 -7.78 15.87 -27.31
C ASN A 379 -9.00 14.99 -27.66
N PRO A 380 -9.34 14.79 -28.95
CA PRO A 380 -10.52 14.00 -29.32
C PRO A 380 -10.48 12.54 -28.90
N LYS A 381 -9.28 12.00 -28.58
CA LYS A 381 -9.13 10.63 -28.09
C LYS A 381 -9.56 10.44 -26.65
N LEU A 382 -9.78 11.54 -25.92
CA LEU A 382 -10.22 11.53 -24.52
C LEU A 382 -11.73 11.71 -24.35
N GLN A 383 -12.52 11.74 -25.42
CA GLN A 383 -13.97 11.91 -25.35
C GLN A 383 -14.62 10.83 -24.48
N LEU A 384 -15.54 11.24 -23.59
CA LEU A 384 -16.38 10.37 -22.78
C LEU A 384 -17.85 10.53 -23.16
N ASN A 385 -18.68 9.53 -22.84
CA ASN A 385 -20.09 9.54 -23.23
C ASN A 385 -21.04 9.81 -22.05
N TYR A 386 -20.65 9.41 -20.85
CA TYR A 386 -21.56 9.36 -19.69
C TYR A 386 -21.22 10.35 -18.58
N ALA A 387 -20.02 10.95 -18.54
CA ALA A 387 -19.57 11.77 -17.43
C ALA A 387 -20.51 12.97 -17.11
N VAL A 388 -21.08 13.62 -18.13
CA VAL A 388 -22.05 14.71 -17.94
C VAL A 388 -23.42 14.16 -17.43
N ALA A 389 -23.85 13.00 -17.93
CA ALA A 389 -25.07 12.34 -17.48
C ALA A 389 -24.94 11.91 -16.00
N ASP A 390 -23.78 11.37 -15.63
CA ASP A 390 -23.45 10.94 -14.28
C ASP A 390 -23.42 12.12 -13.30
N ALA A 391 -22.72 13.19 -13.67
CA ALA A 391 -22.70 14.43 -12.91
C ALA A 391 -24.12 14.99 -12.68
N THR A 392 -24.98 14.89 -13.69
CA THR A 392 -26.38 15.34 -13.59
C THR A 392 -27.18 14.45 -12.65
N LEU A 393 -27.11 13.13 -12.80
CA LEU A 393 -27.78 12.17 -11.92
C LEU A 393 -27.38 12.37 -10.46
N PHE A 394 -26.08 12.51 -10.21
CA PHE A 394 -25.57 12.74 -8.87
C PHE A 394 -26.07 14.06 -8.28
N ALA A 395 -25.96 15.17 -9.03
CA ALA A 395 -26.40 16.51 -8.60
C ALA A 395 -27.89 16.53 -8.20
N ASP A 396 -28.73 15.96 -9.05
CA ASP A 396 -30.20 15.95 -8.83
C ASP A 396 -30.56 15.06 -7.62
N THR A 397 -29.91 13.90 -7.50
CA THR A 397 -30.12 12.97 -6.38
C THR A 397 -29.67 13.58 -5.06
N LEU A 398 -28.48 14.17 -5.03
CA LEU A 398 -27.95 14.85 -3.85
C LEU A 398 -28.86 16.00 -3.41
N LYS A 399 -29.23 16.89 -4.34
CA LYS A 399 -30.09 18.05 -4.05
C LYS A 399 -31.41 17.63 -3.45
N LYS A 400 -32.01 16.57 -3.99
CA LYS A 400 -33.29 16.05 -3.49
C LYS A 400 -33.19 15.42 -2.10
N GLY A 401 -32.14 14.61 -1.86
CA GLY A 401 -31.91 13.95 -0.57
C GLY A 401 -31.52 14.92 0.55
N ALA A 402 -30.70 15.92 0.21
CA ALA A 402 -30.12 16.85 1.17
C ALA A 402 -31.09 18.00 1.60
N SER A 403 -32.10 18.32 0.79
CA SER A 403 -32.96 19.50 0.99
C SER A 403 -33.65 19.60 2.35
N ALA A 404 -33.89 18.48 3.02
CA ALA A 404 -34.52 18.44 4.35
C ALA A 404 -33.53 18.49 5.52
N LEU A 405 -32.21 18.34 5.24
CA LEU A 405 -31.15 18.27 6.24
C LEU A 405 -30.46 19.62 6.47
N PHE A 406 -30.34 20.41 5.43
CA PHE A 406 -29.54 21.62 5.41
C PHE A 406 -30.39 22.85 5.23
N ASP A 407 -29.94 24.00 5.73
CA ASP A 407 -30.61 25.28 5.57
C ASP A 407 -30.58 25.73 4.11
N LYS A 408 -29.44 25.58 3.47
CA LYS A 408 -29.22 25.85 2.05
C LYS A 408 -28.55 24.66 1.40
N VAL A 409 -29.03 24.26 0.22
CA VAL A 409 -28.38 23.26 -0.64
C VAL A 409 -28.03 23.94 -1.95
N GLU A 410 -26.75 24.22 -2.14
CA GLU A 410 -26.21 24.83 -3.34
C GLU A 410 -25.39 23.80 -4.11
N VAL A 411 -25.86 23.48 -5.32
CA VAL A 411 -25.16 22.52 -6.22
C VAL A 411 -24.75 23.29 -7.46
N LYS A 412 -23.45 23.51 -7.61
CA LYS A 412 -22.87 24.09 -8.81
C LYS A 412 -22.38 22.98 -9.72
N LYS A 413 -22.97 22.89 -10.92
CA LYS A 413 -22.58 21.92 -11.93
C LYS A 413 -21.74 22.61 -13.02
N LEU A 414 -20.59 21.97 -13.37
CA LEU A 414 -19.75 22.32 -14.51
C LEU A 414 -19.79 21.17 -15.49
N SER A 415 -20.25 21.42 -16.74
CA SER A 415 -20.49 20.37 -17.72
C SER A 415 -20.14 20.73 -19.17
N SER A 416 -19.98 22.01 -19.48
CA SER A 416 -19.49 22.40 -20.80
C SER A 416 -17.96 22.35 -20.85
N LYS A 417 -17.42 22.30 -22.08
CA LYS A 417 -15.97 22.28 -22.31
C LYS A 417 -15.28 23.51 -21.75
N GLU A 418 -15.92 24.67 -21.84
CA GLU A 418 -15.43 25.95 -21.36
C GLU A 418 -15.43 26.01 -19.82
N GLU A 419 -16.48 25.48 -19.19
CA GLU A 419 -16.62 25.46 -17.74
C GLU A 419 -15.63 24.50 -17.06
N THR A 420 -15.28 23.41 -17.74
CA THR A 420 -14.47 22.32 -17.16
C THR A 420 -12.99 22.43 -17.47
N THR A 421 -12.51 23.62 -17.85
CA THR A 421 -11.08 23.89 -17.95
C THR A 421 -10.41 23.89 -16.58
N ARG A 422 -9.11 23.59 -16.55
CA ARG A 422 -8.31 23.64 -15.30
C ARG A 422 -8.52 24.94 -14.52
N GLU A 423 -8.44 26.07 -15.23
CA GLU A 423 -8.57 27.39 -14.60
C GLU A 423 -9.92 27.58 -13.93
N ASN A 424 -11.02 27.24 -14.60
CA ASN A 424 -12.36 27.38 -14.06
C ASN A 424 -12.62 26.44 -12.89
N ILE A 425 -12.20 25.20 -12.96
CA ILE A 425 -12.33 24.25 -11.83
C ILE A 425 -11.56 24.77 -10.60
N LEU A 426 -10.31 25.24 -10.79
CA LEU A 426 -9.52 25.78 -9.70
C LEU A 426 -10.14 27.06 -9.09
N LYS A 427 -10.76 27.90 -9.93
CA LYS A 427 -11.49 29.11 -9.48
C LYS A 427 -12.68 28.72 -8.56
N GLU A 428 -13.47 27.74 -8.98
CA GLU A 428 -14.61 27.27 -8.19
C GLU A 428 -14.19 26.61 -6.87
N LEU A 429 -13.14 25.78 -6.88
CA LEU A 429 -12.57 25.22 -5.65
C LEU A 429 -12.05 26.31 -4.70
N LYS A 430 -11.44 27.38 -5.22
CA LYS A 430 -11.03 28.52 -4.41
C LYS A 430 -12.21 29.26 -3.78
N ALA A 431 -13.33 29.39 -4.49
CA ALA A 431 -14.54 30.00 -3.95
C ALA A 431 -15.08 29.27 -2.71
N MET A 432 -14.89 27.94 -2.64
CA MET A 432 -15.29 27.12 -1.47
C MET A 432 -14.46 27.40 -0.21
N GLN A 433 -13.36 28.13 -0.29
CA GLN A 433 -12.54 28.51 0.86
C GLN A 433 -13.22 29.57 1.75
N SER A 434 -14.38 30.11 1.35
CA SER A 434 -15.22 31.02 2.16
C SER A 434 -16.25 30.30 3.04
N LEU A 435 -16.38 28.97 2.93
CA LEU A 435 -17.35 28.17 3.71
C LEU A 435 -17.08 28.26 5.22
N ASN A 436 -18.11 27.94 6.00
CA ASN A 436 -17.98 27.83 7.45
C ASN A 436 -17.59 26.40 7.87
N PRO A 437 -16.98 26.22 9.05
CA PRO A 437 -16.58 24.90 9.55
C PRO A 437 -17.73 23.90 9.67
N ASP A 438 -18.94 24.37 9.97
CA ASP A 438 -20.12 23.53 10.13
C ASP A 438 -20.77 23.10 8.81
N ASP A 439 -20.44 23.80 7.72
CA ASP A 439 -20.98 23.48 6.39
C ASP A 439 -20.47 22.14 5.88
N LEU A 440 -21.23 21.54 4.96
CA LEU A 440 -20.83 20.35 4.25
C LEU A 440 -20.32 20.71 2.86
N PHE A 441 -19.11 20.30 2.53
CA PHE A 441 -18.55 20.38 1.19
C PHE A 441 -18.59 19.01 0.49
N VAL A 442 -19.18 18.98 -0.71
CA VAL A 442 -19.20 17.78 -1.57
C VAL A 442 -18.55 18.12 -2.90
N LEU A 443 -17.57 17.33 -3.28
CA LEU A 443 -17.00 17.34 -4.63
C LEU A 443 -17.35 16.03 -5.34
N TYR A 444 -17.91 16.15 -6.52
CA TYR A 444 -18.08 15.03 -7.46
C TYR A 444 -17.39 15.38 -8.77
N MET A 445 -16.58 14.49 -9.29
CA MET A 445 -15.88 14.68 -10.56
C MET A 445 -15.89 13.40 -11.39
N ALA A 446 -16.60 13.43 -12.52
CA ALA A 446 -16.56 12.41 -13.56
C ALA A 446 -15.70 12.90 -14.73
N SER A 447 -14.53 12.26 -14.91
CA SER A 447 -13.54 12.64 -15.91
C SER A 447 -12.51 11.51 -16.12
N HIS A 448 -11.48 11.75 -16.91
CA HIS A 448 -10.30 10.90 -16.88
C HIS A 448 -9.38 11.22 -15.72
N GLY A 449 -8.70 10.18 -15.21
CA GLY A 449 -7.57 10.28 -14.30
C GLY A 449 -6.33 9.61 -14.89
N THR A 450 -5.15 10.03 -14.48
CA THR A 450 -3.89 9.37 -14.83
C THR A 450 -2.83 9.60 -13.77
N VAL A 451 -1.91 8.68 -13.65
CA VAL A 451 -0.70 8.86 -12.83
C VAL A 451 0.49 9.06 -13.76
N ASP A 452 1.23 10.14 -13.55
CA ASP A 452 2.47 10.41 -14.27
C ASP A 452 3.50 11.03 -13.31
N ASP A 453 4.76 10.64 -13.45
CA ASP A 453 5.89 11.12 -12.65
C ASP A 453 5.64 11.04 -11.11
N GLY A 454 4.93 9.97 -10.68
CA GLY A 454 4.59 9.76 -9.26
C GLY A 454 3.52 10.70 -8.70
N GLU A 455 2.79 11.44 -9.53
CA GLU A 455 1.68 12.31 -9.17
C GLU A 455 0.41 11.88 -9.92
N TYR A 456 -0.74 11.91 -9.24
CA TYR A 456 -2.05 11.69 -9.85
C TYR A 456 -2.58 13.00 -10.45
N PHE A 457 -3.11 12.92 -11.66
CA PHE A 457 -3.68 14.05 -12.38
C PHE A 457 -5.15 13.81 -12.73
N LEU A 458 -6.02 14.74 -12.36
CA LEU A 458 -7.38 14.85 -12.88
C LEU A 458 -7.34 15.61 -14.21
N ILE A 459 -7.89 15.00 -15.24
CA ILE A 459 -7.80 15.51 -16.61
C ILE A 459 -8.95 16.49 -16.87
N SER A 460 -8.64 17.75 -17.08
CA SER A 460 -9.58 18.82 -17.43
C SER A 460 -9.79 18.93 -18.95
N SER A 461 -10.86 19.59 -19.38
CA SER A 461 -11.29 19.66 -20.80
C SER A 461 -10.24 20.28 -21.73
N ASN A 462 -9.39 21.17 -21.24
CA ASN A 462 -8.34 21.84 -22.02
C ASN A 462 -7.08 21.00 -22.24
N VAL A 463 -6.99 19.78 -21.67
CA VAL A 463 -5.84 18.90 -21.89
C VAL A 463 -5.81 18.40 -23.33
N GLY A 464 -4.76 18.78 -24.05
CA GLY A 464 -4.54 18.36 -25.44
C GLY A 464 -3.51 17.24 -25.59
N SER A 465 -2.71 16.97 -24.56
CA SER A 465 -1.66 15.95 -24.56
C SER A 465 -1.43 15.43 -23.15
N THR A 466 -1.20 14.12 -23.05
CA THR A 466 -0.91 13.42 -21.79
C THR A 466 0.59 13.30 -21.48
N ARG A 467 1.44 14.05 -22.19
CA ARG A 467 2.87 14.14 -21.85
C ARG A 467 3.05 14.86 -20.51
N THR A 468 3.99 14.42 -19.70
CA THR A 468 4.27 14.89 -18.34
C THR A 468 4.26 16.43 -18.19
N GLU A 469 4.97 17.13 -19.08
CA GLU A 469 5.05 18.60 -19.05
C GLU A 469 3.68 19.27 -19.27
N LYS A 470 2.86 18.68 -20.15
CA LYS A 470 1.52 19.18 -20.45
C LYS A 470 0.51 18.84 -19.36
N LEU A 471 0.63 17.68 -18.74
CA LEU A 471 -0.19 17.34 -17.57
C LEU A 471 0.05 18.31 -16.41
N LYS A 472 1.30 18.66 -16.13
CA LYS A 472 1.64 19.63 -15.07
C LYS A 472 1.04 21.02 -15.31
N THR A 473 0.84 21.44 -16.56
CA THR A 473 0.27 22.76 -16.91
C THR A 473 -1.24 22.75 -17.12
N ASP A 474 -1.77 21.73 -17.77
CA ASP A 474 -3.13 21.73 -18.32
C ASP A 474 -4.11 20.86 -17.48
N ALA A 475 -3.62 19.89 -16.70
CA ALA A 475 -4.40 19.06 -15.78
C ALA A 475 -4.29 19.53 -14.32
N ILE A 476 -5.08 18.95 -13.43
CA ILE A 476 -5.07 19.25 -11.99
C ILE A 476 -4.27 18.17 -11.28
N GLY A 477 -3.01 18.46 -10.92
CA GLY A 477 -2.16 17.55 -10.18
C GLY A 477 -2.63 17.39 -8.73
N GLN A 478 -2.39 16.21 -8.17
CA GLN A 478 -2.75 15.84 -6.79
C GLN A 478 -2.27 16.87 -5.75
N SER A 479 -1.08 17.42 -5.94
CA SER A 479 -0.51 18.42 -5.03
C SER A 479 -1.35 19.69 -4.99
N VAL A 480 -1.75 20.21 -6.15
CA VAL A 480 -2.61 21.40 -6.28
C VAL A 480 -4.01 21.13 -5.74
N PHE A 481 -4.56 19.97 -6.08
CA PHE A 481 -5.87 19.54 -5.58
C PHE A 481 -5.89 19.43 -4.06
N LYS A 482 -4.89 18.76 -3.47
CA LYS A 482 -4.71 18.62 -2.03
C LYS A 482 -4.68 19.99 -1.32
N GLU A 483 -3.91 20.93 -1.86
CA GLU A 483 -3.80 22.27 -1.31
C GLU A 483 -5.15 23.00 -1.31
N LEU A 484 -5.86 23.00 -2.43
CA LEU A 484 -7.14 23.71 -2.55
C LEU A 484 -8.22 23.14 -1.66
N VAL A 485 -8.38 21.81 -1.65
CA VAL A 485 -9.40 21.13 -0.85
C VAL A 485 -9.06 21.16 0.65
N GLY A 486 -7.76 21.06 0.98
CA GLY A 486 -7.28 21.16 2.36
C GLY A 486 -7.46 22.55 2.98
N ASN A 487 -7.53 23.59 2.15
CA ASN A 487 -7.78 24.97 2.61
C ASN A 487 -9.28 25.34 2.65
N ILE A 488 -10.19 24.40 2.36
CA ILE A 488 -11.62 24.61 2.58
C ILE A 488 -11.92 24.45 4.07
N PRO A 489 -12.50 25.46 4.75
CA PRO A 489 -12.70 25.43 6.20
C PRO A 489 -13.74 24.40 6.67
N ALA A 490 -14.67 23.98 5.80
CA ALA A 490 -15.68 22.98 6.14
C ALA A 490 -15.03 21.71 6.71
N THR A 491 -15.48 21.27 7.89
CA THR A 491 -14.92 20.08 8.55
C THR A 491 -15.55 18.77 8.06
N LYS A 492 -16.66 18.86 7.33
CA LYS A 492 -17.33 17.71 6.71
C LYS A 492 -17.11 17.77 5.21
N LYS A 493 -16.29 16.86 4.69
CA LYS A 493 -15.93 16.80 3.27
C LYS A 493 -16.18 15.42 2.69
N LEU A 494 -16.91 15.37 1.58
CA LEU A 494 -17.08 14.15 0.78
C LEU A 494 -16.55 14.41 -0.62
N ILE A 495 -15.59 13.60 -1.06
CA ILE A 495 -14.97 13.69 -2.38
C ILE A 495 -15.26 12.41 -3.14
N ILE A 496 -15.82 12.54 -4.33
CA ILE A 496 -16.22 11.44 -5.19
C ILE A 496 -15.52 11.63 -6.53
N ILE A 497 -14.68 10.68 -6.89
CA ILE A 497 -13.87 10.69 -8.12
C ILE A 497 -14.32 9.53 -8.99
N ASP A 498 -15.14 9.84 -9.97
CA ASP A 498 -15.59 8.87 -10.98
C ASP A 498 -14.69 8.99 -12.22
N THR A 499 -13.51 8.41 -12.12
CA THR A 499 -12.54 8.43 -13.21
C THR A 499 -12.40 7.05 -13.82
N CYS A 500 -12.55 6.98 -15.13
CA CYS A 500 -12.05 5.88 -15.93
C CYS A 500 -10.55 6.05 -16.03
N ASN A 501 -9.77 5.03 -15.65
CA ASN A 501 -8.36 5.02 -15.97
C ASN A 501 -8.24 5.18 -17.51
N ALA A 502 -7.50 6.18 -17.98
CA ALA A 502 -7.25 6.40 -19.39
C ALA A 502 -6.41 5.26 -20.04
N GLY A 503 -6.69 4.01 -19.64
CA GLY A 503 -6.10 2.78 -20.18
C GLY A 503 -6.22 2.64 -21.70
N ALA A 504 -7.13 3.41 -22.32
CA ALA A 504 -7.18 3.59 -23.77
C ALA A 504 -5.91 4.27 -24.36
N LEU A 505 -4.99 4.76 -23.53
CA LEU A 505 -3.75 5.44 -23.96
C LEU A 505 -2.55 4.49 -24.16
N GLY A 506 -2.76 3.17 -24.06
CA GLY A 506 -1.82 2.14 -24.50
C GLY A 506 -0.95 1.50 -23.39
N GLU A 507 -0.49 0.27 -23.67
CA GLU A 507 0.36 -0.56 -22.80
C GLU A 507 1.61 0.17 -22.23
N ALA A 508 2.12 1.17 -22.95
CA ALA A 508 3.29 1.95 -22.52
C ALA A 508 3.03 2.75 -21.22
N ILE A 509 1.78 3.17 -20.95
CA ILE A 509 1.42 3.90 -19.74
C ILE A 509 1.23 2.95 -18.56
N GLN A 510 0.68 1.75 -18.76
CA GLN A 510 0.61 0.73 -17.72
C GLN A 510 2.01 0.34 -17.20
N VAL A 511 2.98 0.19 -18.10
CA VAL A 511 4.38 -0.07 -17.72
C VAL A 511 4.99 1.14 -17.01
N ALA A 512 4.70 2.37 -17.43
CA ALA A 512 5.15 3.59 -16.76
C ALA A 512 4.53 3.77 -15.38
N MET A 513 3.27 3.38 -15.16
CA MET A 513 2.61 3.39 -13.84
C MET A 513 3.29 2.45 -12.85
N LEU A 514 3.63 1.24 -13.29
CA LEU A 514 4.32 0.25 -12.45
C LEU A 514 5.76 0.67 -12.12
N THR A 515 6.42 1.41 -12.99
CA THR A 515 7.82 1.83 -12.79
C THR A 515 7.97 3.14 -12.02
N ARG A 516 6.92 3.97 -11.93
CA ARG A 516 6.96 5.29 -11.26
C ARG A 516 6.35 5.34 -9.86
N GLY A 517 5.84 4.21 -9.34
CA GLY A 517 5.65 3.96 -7.92
C GLY A 517 4.43 4.54 -7.24
N MET A 518 3.42 5.03 -7.97
CA MET A 518 2.13 5.41 -7.39
C MET A 518 0.99 4.82 -8.21
N SER A 519 0.00 4.24 -7.54
CA SER A 519 -1.27 3.83 -8.13
C SER A 519 -2.36 4.84 -7.76
N GLU A 520 -3.46 4.88 -8.51
CA GLU A 520 -4.58 5.78 -8.25
C GLU A 520 -5.16 5.56 -6.85
N ASP A 521 -5.40 4.31 -6.46
CA ASP A 521 -5.88 3.96 -5.13
C ASP A 521 -4.92 4.40 -4.01
N THR A 522 -3.61 4.29 -4.23
CA THR A 522 -2.61 4.82 -3.29
C THR A 522 -2.69 6.34 -3.19
N ALA A 523 -2.82 7.03 -4.33
CA ALA A 523 -2.98 8.48 -4.37
C ALA A 523 -4.23 8.93 -3.60
N MET A 524 -5.37 8.22 -3.79
CA MET A 524 -6.63 8.53 -3.10
C MET A 524 -6.51 8.29 -1.59
N LYS A 525 -5.87 7.21 -1.14
CA LYS A 525 -5.63 6.95 0.29
C LYS A 525 -4.75 7.99 0.95
N ILE A 526 -3.69 8.42 0.28
CA ILE A 526 -2.82 9.50 0.76
C ILE A 526 -3.58 10.82 0.82
N LEU A 527 -4.34 11.14 -0.23
CA LEU A 527 -5.14 12.37 -0.31
C LEU A 527 -6.20 12.42 0.80
N SER A 528 -6.95 11.34 1.00
CA SER A 528 -7.98 11.24 2.03
C SER A 528 -7.43 11.55 3.43
N ARG A 529 -6.31 10.97 3.78
CA ARG A 529 -5.66 11.23 5.08
C ARG A 529 -5.09 12.64 5.18
N ALA A 530 -4.48 13.14 4.11
CA ALA A 530 -3.91 14.48 4.09
C ALA A 530 -4.97 15.58 4.23
N VAL A 531 -6.17 15.36 3.67
CA VAL A 531 -7.30 16.31 3.70
C VAL A 531 -8.25 16.02 4.86
N GLY A 532 -8.21 14.82 5.46
CA GLY A 532 -9.16 14.40 6.51
C GLY A 532 -10.59 14.31 5.96
N SER A 533 -10.78 13.63 4.83
CA SER A 533 -12.06 13.54 4.14
C SER A 533 -12.41 12.09 3.77
N THR A 534 -13.69 11.83 3.55
CA THR A 534 -14.14 10.59 2.89
C THR A 534 -13.95 10.74 1.40
N ILE A 535 -13.18 9.82 0.79
CA ILE A 535 -12.99 9.74 -0.67
C ILE A 535 -13.54 8.42 -1.19
N LEU A 536 -14.37 8.50 -2.22
CA LEU A 536 -14.87 7.37 -2.98
C LEU A 536 -14.39 7.49 -4.42
N SER A 537 -13.73 6.45 -4.97
CA SER A 537 -13.32 6.41 -6.38
C SER A 537 -13.93 5.21 -7.08
N ALA A 538 -14.28 5.37 -8.35
CA ALA A 538 -15.05 4.39 -9.13
C ALA A 538 -14.32 3.07 -9.38
N SER A 539 -12.99 3.09 -9.46
CA SER A 539 -12.18 1.89 -9.77
C SER A 539 -10.81 1.95 -9.11
N THR A 540 -10.11 0.84 -9.14
CA THR A 540 -8.68 0.76 -8.84
C THR A 540 -7.87 1.02 -10.11
N SER A 541 -6.58 1.32 -9.96
CA SER A 541 -5.64 1.60 -11.07
C SER A 541 -5.48 0.48 -12.10
N MET A 542 -5.97 -0.72 -11.80
CA MET A 542 -5.86 -1.91 -12.65
C MET A 542 -7.17 -2.27 -13.39
N GLN A 543 -8.24 -1.48 -13.21
CA GLN A 543 -9.57 -1.79 -13.72
C GLN A 543 -10.19 -0.60 -14.45
N GLU A 544 -10.96 -0.89 -15.49
CA GLU A 544 -11.80 0.11 -16.15
C GLU A 544 -13.08 0.32 -15.35
N ALA A 545 -13.51 1.57 -15.18
CA ALA A 545 -14.85 1.86 -14.71
C ALA A 545 -15.86 1.44 -15.79
N LEU A 546 -16.86 0.66 -15.39
CA LEU A 546 -17.86 0.12 -16.31
C LEU A 546 -18.93 1.17 -16.62
N GLU A 547 -19.18 1.40 -17.89
CA GLU A 547 -20.10 2.41 -18.40
C GLU A 547 -21.30 1.80 -19.15
N GLY A 548 -22.39 2.59 -19.32
CA GLY A 548 -23.55 2.25 -20.13
C GLY A 548 -24.66 1.52 -19.36
N TYR A 549 -24.55 1.34 -18.05
CA TYR A 549 -25.65 0.78 -17.27
C TYR A 549 -26.75 1.82 -17.03
N GLN A 550 -27.93 1.60 -17.60
CA GLN A 550 -29.08 2.52 -17.51
C GLN A 550 -28.76 3.95 -18.02
N GLY A 551 -27.80 4.08 -18.95
CA GLY A 551 -27.36 5.38 -19.47
C GLY A 551 -26.32 6.11 -18.61
N HIS A 552 -25.70 5.41 -17.66
CA HIS A 552 -24.75 5.94 -16.69
C HIS A 552 -23.54 5.02 -16.49
N GLY A 553 -22.51 5.53 -15.84
CA GLY A 553 -21.47 4.72 -15.23
C GLY A 553 -22.04 3.88 -14.09
N LEU A 554 -21.59 2.62 -13.95
CA LEU A 554 -22.10 1.71 -12.93
C LEU A 554 -21.90 2.26 -11.52
N PHE A 555 -20.73 2.82 -11.24
CA PHE A 555 -20.40 3.40 -9.93
C PHE A 555 -21.37 4.54 -9.57
N THR A 556 -21.58 5.51 -10.44
CA THR A 556 -22.48 6.63 -10.19
C THR A 556 -23.94 6.20 -10.11
N TYR A 557 -24.36 5.20 -10.89
CA TYR A 557 -25.69 4.63 -10.74
C TYR A 557 -25.92 4.05 -9.33
N VAL A 558 -24.98 3.21 -8.85
CA VAL A 558 -25.04 2.62 -7.50
C VAL A 558 -25.01 3.71 -6.43
N LEU A 559 -24.13 4.69 -6.57
CA LEU A 559 -24.03 5.83 -5.66
C LEU A 559 -25.37 6.57 -5.53
N ALA A 560 -26.03 6.85 -6.66
CA ALA A 560 -27.34 7.50 -6.69
C ALA A 560 -28.43 6.66 -6.02
N GLU A 561 -28.45 5.35 -6.25
CA GLU A 561 -29.39 4.43 -5.59
C GLU A 561 -29.15 4.36 -4.07
N GLY A 562 -27.92 4.39 -3.64
CA GLY A 562 -27.55 4.51 -2.23
C GLY A 562 -28.11 5.78 -1.59
N LEU A 563 -27.92 6.93 -2.25
CA LEU A 563 -28.44 8.24 -1.80
C LEU A 563 -29.96 8.30 -1.79
N LYS A 564 -30.68 7.55 -2.64
CA LYS A 564 -32.13 7.41 -2.63
C LYS A 564 -32.67 6.60 -1.44
N GLY A 565 -31.76 6.02 -0.62
CA GLY A 565 -32.12 5.34 0.62
C GLY A 565 -31.69 3.88 0.70
N LYS A 566 -31.20 3.26 -0.39
CA LYS A 566 -30.73 1.86 -0.34
C LYS A 566 -29.52 1.66 0.58
N ALA A 567 -28.77 2.72 0.85
CA ALA A 567 -27.65 2.68 1.78
C ALA A 567 -28.04 2.78 3.26
N ASP A 568 -29.29 3.19 3.60
CA ASP A 568 -29.77 3.26 5.00
C ASP A 568 -30.10 1.86 5.54
N LYS A 569 -29.05 1.06 5.81
CA LYS A 569 -29.20 -0.31 6.35
C LYS A 569 -29.80 -0.34 7.76
N GLY A 570 -29.63 0.73 8.53
CA GLY A 570 -30.13 0.85 9.91
C GLY A 570 -31.57 1.35 10.00
N ASN A 571 -32.24 1.65 8.90
CA ASN A 571 -33.58 2.30 8.84
C ASN A 571 -33.64 3.55 9.74
N THR A 572 -32.58 4.33 9.74
CA THR A 572 -32.45 5.54 10.57
C THR A 572 -33.22 6.72 9.95
N GLY A 573 -33.64 6.60 8.70
CA GLY A 573 -34.23 7.67 7.90
C GLY A 573 -33.20 8.62 7.30
N TYR A 574 -31.89 8.30 7.43
CA TYR A 574 -30.79 9.10 6.92
C TYR A 574 -29.74 8.20 6.29
N VAL A 575 -29.13 8.67 5.22
CA VAL A 575 -27.94 8.06 4.63
C VAL A 575 -26.70 8.80 5.15
N LYS A 576 -25.82 8.10 5.85
CA LYS A 576 -24.52 8.62 6.29
C LYS A 576 -23.44 8.32 5.26
N THR A 577 -22.36 9.10 5.27
CA THR A 577 -21.21 8.89 4.35
C THR A 577 -20.59 7.51 4.47
N THR A 578 -20.50 6.94 5.67
CA THR A 578 -19.99 5.57 5.89
C THR A 578 -20.95 4.51 5.35
N GLU A 579 -22.25 4.66 5.55
CA GLU A 579 -23.27 3.73 5.03
C GLU A 579 -23.31 3.77 3.49
N LEU A 580 -23.16 4.97 2.91
CA LEU A 580 -23.05 5.13 1.45
C LEU A 580 -21.79 4.45 0.92
N ALA A 581 -20.65 4.62 1.59
CA ALA A 581 -19.41 3.99 1.24
C ALA A 581 -19.51 2.45 1.27
N ASP A 582 -20.03 1.89 2.37
CA ASP A 582 -20.25 0.44 2.52
C ASP A 582 -21.22 -0.12 1.46
N TYR A 583 -22.27 0.63 1.11
CA TYR A 583 -23.22 0.24 0.07
C TYR A 583 -22.54 0.17 -1.30
N VAL A 584 -21.76 1.19 -1.65
CA VAL A 584 -21.03 1.26 -2.92
C VAL A 584 -19.98 0.15 -3.02
N ASP A 585 -19.24 -0.11 -1.93
CA ASP A 585 -18.20 -1.15 -1.87
C ASP A 585 -18.74 -2.56 -2.14
N ASN A 586 -19.95 -2.84 -1.67
CA ASN A 586 -20.59 -4.14 -1.84
C ASN A 586 -21.39 -4.27 -3.16
N GLU A 587 -22.10 -3.24 -3.56
CA GLU A 587 -23.05 -3.33 -4.67
C GLU A 587 -22.37 -3.16 -6.04
N VAL A 588 -21.33 -2.32 -6.16
CA VAL A 588 -20.62 -2.14 -7.43
C VAL A 588 -20.00 -3.44 -7.93
N PRO A 589 -19.21 -4.19 -7.13
CA PRO A 589 -18.66 -5.48 -7.58
C PRO A 589 -19.74 -6.50 -7.92
N THR A 590 -20.81 -6.54 -7.11
CA THR A 590 -21.94 -7.46 -7.31
C THR A 590 -22.62 -7.24 -8.66
N LEU A 591 -22.93 -5.99 -8.99
CA LEU A 591 -23.57 -5.64 -10.26
C LEU A 591 -22.59 -5.74 -11.44
N ALA A 592 -21.31 -5.40 -11.25
CA ALA A 592 -20.29 -5.55 -12.27
C ALA A 592 -20.19 -7.01 -12.75
N GLU A 593 -20.06 -7.95 -11.82
CA GLU A 593 -20.03 -9.38 -12.15
C GLU A 593 -21.36 -9.86 -12.76
N LYS A 594 -22.48 -9.48 -12.18
CA LYS A 594 -23.80 -9.93 -12.62
C LYS A 594 -24.13 -9.47 -14.05
N ILE A 595 -23.82 -8.21 -14.39
CA ILE A 595 -24.28 -7.54 -15.61
C ILE A 595 -23.21 -7.59 -16.71
N PHE A 596 -21.97 -7.24 -16.36
CA PHE A 596 -20.91 -7.07 -17.34
C PHE A 596 -19.97 -8.29 -17.43
N LYS A 597 -20.07 -9.25 -16.48
CA LYS A 597 -19.12 -10.37 -16.35
C LYS A 597 -17.67 -9.89 -16.23
N LYS A 598 -17.49 -8.74 -15.60
CA LYS A 598 -16.22 -8.10 -15.35
C LYS A 598 -16.13 -7.67 -13.89
N ALA A 599 -14.92 -7.50 -13.38
CA ALA A 599 -14.69 -7.00 -12.04
C ALA A 599 -14.57 -5.47 -12.05
N GLN A 600 -15.23 -4.81 -11.09
CA GLN A 600 -15.00 -3.39 -10.77
C GLN A 600 -15.07 -3.25 -9.25
N TYR A 601 -13.97 -2.84 -8.62
CA TYR A 601 -13.87 -2.61 -7.18
C TYR A 601 -13.63 -1.12 -6.92
N PRO A 602 -14.55 -0.42 -6.26
CA PRO A 602 -14.33 0.97 -5.86
C PRO A 602 -13.15 1.09 -4.89
N THR A 603 -12.47 2.22 -4.90
CA THR A 603 -11.54 2.58 -3.84
C THR A 603 -12.23 3.46 -2.83
N ILE A 604 -12.27 3.01 -1.57
CA ILE A 604 -12.90 3.72 -0.47
C ILE A 604 -11.83 4.10 0.55
N SER A 605 -11.78 5.37 0.91
CA SER A 605 -10.90 5.86 1.96
C SER A 605 -11.65 6.81 2.89
N ILE A 606 -11.83 6.40 4.12
CA ILE A 606 -12.53 7.18 5.15
C ILE A 606 -11.49 7.73 6.13
N SER A 607 -11.41 9.06 6.21
CA SER A 607 -10.49 9.76 7.08
C SER A 607 -11.17 11.02 7.62
N GLY A 608 -12.08 10.85 8.55
CA GLY A 608 -12.90 11.92 9.09
C GLY A 608 -14.13 11.38 9.79
N GLN A 609 -15.01 12.28 10.23
CA GLN A 609 -16.25 11.88 10.89
C GLN A 609 -17.32 11.46 9.87
N ALA A 610 -18.12 10.45 10.23
CA ALA A 610 -19.33 10.12 9.49
C ALA A 610 -20.41 11.20 9.72
N PHE A 611 -21.10 11.60 8.66
CA PHE A 611 -22.16 12.59 8.73
C PHE A 611 -23.31 12.24 7.77
N PRO A 612 -24.56 12.68 8.09
CA PRO A 612 -25.68 12.48 7.20
C PRO A 612 -25.56 13.36 5.95
N ILE A 613 -25.83 12.78 4.78
CA ILE A 613 -25.77 13.45 3.48
C ILE A 613 -27.11 13.46 2.75
N GLY A 614 -28.03 12.55 3.09
CA GLY A 614 -29.35 12.45 2.51
C GLY A 614 -30.40 11.99 3.53
N LYS A 615 -31.64 12.46 3.39
CA LYS A 615 -32.78 11.96 4.14
C LYS A 615 -33.56 10.99 3.26
N VAL A 616 -33.88 9.84 3.81
CA VAL A 616 -34.76 8.85 3.20
C VAL A 616 -36.21 9.28 3.43
N ARG A 617 -37.04 9.19 2.41
CA ARG A 617 -38.42 9.58 2.50
C ARG A 617 -39.27 8.51 3.17
#